data_283ce54190ed7b2da739848adb82f17d
#
_entry.id   283ce54190ed7b2da739848adb82f17d
#
_cell.length_a   1.000
_cell.length_b   1.000
_cell.length_c   1.000
_cell.angle_alpha   90.00
_cell.angle_beta   90.00
_cell.angle_gamma   90.00
#
_symmetry.space_group_name_H-M   'P 1'
#
loop_
_entity.id
_entity.type
_entity.pdbx_description
1 polymer ?
#
loop_
_entity_poly.entity_id
_entity_poly.type
_entity_poly.pdbx_seq_one_letter_code
_entity_poly.pdbx_strand_id
1 'polypeptide(L)'
;RQTVQHTLNGEPPLGLRDGGLLRACVDEQVDELRTVTAEGKTWFSDLEKRLRDELGVASLKVKNNRQVGWYIEVTQTHVDKVPDGWRRKQQLTNGSRYTTEELVERDDLLLSADSKLKELEYRKFLELRTYCAAHASALADIARRVASIDVLQCFATVGRERGWTKPDMTDQH
;
A
#
# COMPACT_ATOMS: atom_id res chain seq x y z
N ARG A 1 -9.89 -18.81 6.37
CA ARG A 1 -9.41 -18.55 5.01
C ARG A 1 -10.22 -17.44 4.32
N GLN A 2 -11.54 -17.56 4.28
CA GLN A 2 -12.40 -16.55 3.64
C GLN A 2 -12.20 -15.15 4.22
N THR A 3 -12.17 -14.99 5.55
CA THR A 3 -11.95 -13.71 6.23
C THR A 3 -10.67 -13.02 5.73
N VAL A 4 -9.54 -13.74 5.71
CA VAL A 4 -8.25 -13.18 5.24
C VAL A 4 -8.32 -12.78 3.77
N GLN A 5 -8.88 -13.64 2.91
CA GLN A 5 -9.01 -13.39 1.47
C GLN A 5 -9.95 -12.23 1.13
N HIS A 6 -10.97 -11.98 1.95
CA HIS A 6 -11.87 -10.84 1.77
C HIS A 6 -11.28 -9.54 2.30
N THR A 7 -10.41 -9.60 3.30
CA THR A 7 -9.86 -8.39 3.95
C THR A 7 -8.60 -7.89 3.25
N LEU A 8 -7.64 -8.78 2.94
CA LEU A 8 -6.36 -8.37 2.37
C LEU A 8 -6.41 -8.25 0.84
N ASN A 9 -5.65 -7.29 0.33
CA ASN A 9 -5.41 -7.16 -1.11
C ASN A 9 -4.75 -8.44 -1.64
N GLY A 10 -5.01 -8.79 -2.90
CA GLY A 10 -4.44 -9.98 -3.54
C GLY A 10 -2.91 -9.91 -3.68
N GLU A 11 -2.39 -8.71 -3.85
CA GLU A 11 -0.98 -8.38 -3.93
C GLU A 11 -0.65 -7.29 -2.89
N PRO A 12 -0.49 -7.66 -1.61
CA PRO A 12 -0.20 -6.68 -0.57
C PRO A 12 1.21 -6.11 -0.75
N PRO A 13 1.46 -4.86 -0.34
CA PRO A 13 2.77 -4.25 -0.37
C PRO A 13 3.76 -4.98 0.54
N LEU A 14 5.06 -4.85 0.27
CA LEU A 14 6.13 -5.44 1.10
C LEU A 14 6.16 -4.84 2.51
N GLY A 15 5.92 -3.53 2.63
CA GLY A 15 5.89 -2.84 3.92
C GLY A 15 4.48 -2.69 4.46
N LEU A 16 4.25 -3.10 5.70
CA LEU A 16 2.93 -3.01 6.34
C LEU A 16 2.40 -1.57 6.52
N ARG A 17 3.27 -0.57 6.39
CA ARG A 17 2.92 0.85 6.51
C ARG A 17 2.97 1.62 5.19
N ASP A 18 3.13 0.91 4.08
CA ASP A 18 3.21 1.56 2.76
C ASP A 18 1.82 1.92 2.21
N GLY A 19 0.76 1.40 2.81
CA GLY A 19 -0.62 1.54 2.35
C GLY A 19 -0.99 0.49 1.31
N GLY A 20 -2.30 0.31 1.05
CA GLY A 20 -2.78 -0.69 0.08
C GLY A 20 -2.87 -2.12 0.63
N LEU A 21 -2.90 -2.28 1.95
CA LEU A 21 -3.02 -3.59 2.60
C LEU A 21 -4.41 -4.21 2.42
N LEU A 22 -5.45 -3.40 2.48
CA LEU A 22 -6.83 -3.86 2.48
C LEU A 22 -7.45 -3.82 1.08
N ARG A 23 -8.43 -4.66 0.85
CA ARG A 23 -9.29 -4.56 -0.34
C ARG A 23 -10.23 -3.37 -0.24
N ALA A 24 -10.77 -2.95 -1.37
CA ALA A 24 -11.90 -2.03 -1.41
C ALA A 24 -13.15 -2.66 -0.78
N CYS A 25 -14.03 -1.83 -0.23
CA CYS A 25 -15.29 -2.21 0.40
C CYS A 25 -15.14 -3.10 1.65
N VAL A 26 -13.96 -3.08 2.30
CA VAL A 26 -13.73 -3.77 3.58
C VAL A 26 -14.07 -2.88 4.76
N ASP A 27 -13.80 -1.59 4.64
CA ASP A 27 -14.02 -0.59 5.68
C ASP A 27 -14.36 0.76 5.04
N GLU A 28 -15.49 1.34 5.43
CA GLU A 28 -16.01 2.59 4.86
C GLU A 28 -15.06 3.76 5.05
N GLN A 29 -14.44 3.88 6.23
CA GLN A 29 -13.47 4.96 6.51
C GLN A 29 -12.21 4.84 5.65
N VAL A 30 -11.76 3.61 5.38
CA VAL A 30 -10.62 3.35 4.47
C VAL A 30 -10.97 3.80 3.06
N ASP A 31 -12.17 3.48 2.59
CA ASP A 31 -12.61 3.82 1.24
C ASP A 31 -12.85 5.33 1.07
N GLU A 32 -13.40 6.00 2.08
CA GLU A 32 -13.51 7.46 2.10
C GLU A 32 -12.13 8.13 1.99
N LEU A 33 -11.16 7.71 2.82
CA LEU A 33 -9.81 8.27 2.79
C LEU A 33 -9.09 7.99 1.46
N ARG A 34 -9.34 6.85 0.83
CA ARG A 34 -8.83 6.53 -0.51
C ARG A 34 -9.41 7.48 -1.56
N THR A 35 -10.70 7.75 -1.50
CA THR A 35 -11.38 8.69 -2.40
C THR A 35 -10.77 10.08 -2.27
N VAL A 36 -10.65 10.60 -1.05
CA VAL A 36 -10.01 11.89 -0.77
C VAL A 36 -8.58 11.95 -1.32
N THR A 37 -7.81 10.86 -1.14
CA THR A 37 -6.43 10.79 -1.63
C THR A 37 -6.37 10.76 -3.16
N ALA A 38 -7.28 10.05 -3.82
CA ALA A 38 -7.37 9.98 -5.28
C ALA A 38 -7.81 11.32 -5.89
N GLU A 39 -8.85 11.93 -5.34
CA GLU A 39 -9.33 13.27 -5.75
C GLU A 39 -8.25 14.33 -5.56
N GLY A 40 -7.49 14.25 -4.46
CA GLY A 40 -6.37 15.13 -4.22
C GLY A 40 -5.34 15.08 -5.34
N LYS A 41 -4.98 13.90 -5.83
CA LYS A 41 -4.05 13.74 -6.96
C LYS A 41 -4.59 14.32 -8.27
N THR A 42 -5.88 14.14 -8.54
CA THR A 42 -6.53 14.71 -9.72
C THR A 42 -6.53 16.23 -9.67
N TRP A 43 -6.77 16.81 -8.51
CA TRP A 43 -6.76 18.26 -8.29
C TRP A 43 -5.44 18.92 -8.74
N PHE A 44 -4.26 18.29 -8.46
CA PHE A 44 -2.97 18.85 -8.90
C PHE A 44 -2.83 18.86 -10.43
N SER A 45 -3.37 17.85 -11.12
CA SER A 45 -3.39 17.82 -12.58
C SER A 45 -4.29 18.90 -13.15
N ASP A 46 -5.42 19.16 -12.52
CA ASP A 46 -6.35 20.20 -12.95
C ASP A 46 -5.82 21.60 -12.64
N LEU A 47 -5.13 21.76 -11.50
CA LEU A 47 -4.39 22.98 -11.19
C LEU A 47 -3.32 23.27 -12.26
N GLU A 48 -2.57 22.25 -12.70
CA GLU A 48 -1.58 22.42 -13.76
C GLU A 48 -2.20 22.94 -15.06
N LYS A 49 -3.33 22.37 -15.48
CA LYS A 49 -4.05 22.82 -16.68
C LYS A 49 -4.54 24.26 -16.54
N ARG A 50 -5.22 24.56 -15.42
CA ARG A 50 -5.72 25.90 -15.11
C ARG A 50 -4.60 26.95 -15.16
N LEU A 51 -3.47 26.70 -14.48
CA LEU A 51 -2.36 27.63 -14.43
C LEU A 51 -1.65 27.81 -15.80
N ARG A 52 -1.60 26.76 -16.61
CA ARG A 52 -1.08 26.85 -17.98
C ARG A 52 -1.93 27.79 -18.84
N ASP A 53 -3.24 27.66 -18.73
CA ASP A 53 -4.21 28.46 -19.50
C ASP A 53 -4.21 29.93 -19.01
N GLU A 54 -4.24 30.15 -17.70
CA GLU A 54 -4.24 31.49 -17.10
C GLU A 54 -2.98 32.31 -17.43
N LEU A 55 -1.81 31.66 -17.34
CA LEU A 55 -0.52 32.36 -17.56
C LEU A 55 -0.04 32.29 -19.00
N GLY A 56 -0.68 31.50 -19.86
CA GLY A 56 -0.23 31.26 -21.23
C GLY A 56 1.16 30.63 -21.27
N VAL A 57 1.47 29.71 -20.36
CA VAL A 57 2.79 29.06 -20.21
C VAL A 57 2.63 27.53 -20.34
N ALA A 58 2.70 27.03 -21.57
CA ALA A 58 2.55 25.58 -21.86
C ALA A 58 3.62 24.70 -21.18
N SER A 59 4.79 25.26 -20.86
CA SER A 59 5.90 24.55 -20.21
C SER A 59 5.76 24.43 -18.67
N LEU A 60 4.77 25.10 -18.07
CA LEU A 60 4.50 25.03 -16.63
C LEU A 60 4.15 23.60 -16.22
N LYS A 61 4.70 23.15 -15.11
CA LYS A 61 4.43 21.81 -14.55
C LYS A 61 4.19 21.88 -13.04
N VAL A 62 3.20 21.14 -12.58
CA VAL A 62 2.96 20.90 -11.15
C VAL A 62 3.53 19.54 -10.81
N LYS A 63 4.52 19.50 -9.93
CA LYS A 63 5.27 18.29 -9.58
C LYS A 63 5.39 18.12 -8.08
N ASN A 64 5.64 16.89 -7.65
CA ASN A 64 5.97 16.54 -6.27
C ASN A 64 7.42 16.05 -6.15
N ASN A 65 8.06 16.43 -5.05
CA ASN A 65 9.38 15.93 -4.66
C ASN A 65 9.37 15.68 -3.14
N ARG A 66 9.97 14.57 -2.71
CA ARG A 66 10.06 14.19 -1.28
C ARG A 66 10.63 15.27 -0.36
N GLN A 67 11.55 16.11 -0.85
CA GLN A 67 12.22 17.15 -0.04
C GLN A 67 11.43 18.46 0.01
N VAL A 68 10.69 18.79 -1.04
CA VAL A 68 10.08 20.12 -1.25
C VAL A 68 8.56 20.06 -1.17
N GLY A 69 7.95 18.85 -1.25
CA GLY A 69 6.51 18.66 -1.42
C GLY A 69 6.06 19.02 -2.83
N TRP A 70 4.82 19.43 -2.99
CA TRP A 70 4.29 19.90 -4.26
C TRP A 70 4.81 21.31 -4.59
N TYR A 71 5.11 21.54 -5.87
CA TYR A 71 5.62 22.81 -6.39
C TYR A 71 5.23 23.02 -7.85
N ILE A 72 5.23 24.28 -8.25
CA ILE A 72 5.01 24.72 -9.63
C ILE A 72 6.36 25.04 -10.23
N GLU A 73 6.74 24.35 -11.30
CA GLU A 73 7.99 24.57 -12.03
C GLU A 73 7.72 25.45 -13.24
N VAL A 74 8.41 26.59 -13.30
CA VAL A 74 8.35 27.56 -14.42
C VAL A 74 9.74 27.71 -15.00
N THR A 75 9.85 27.61 -16.33
CA THR A 75 11.11 27.78 -17.05
C THR A 75 11.60 29.25 -17.00
N GLN A 76 12.90 29.46 -17.06
CA GLN A 76 13.52 30.78 -16.95
C GLN A 76 12.93 31.81 -17.93
N THR A 77 12.53 31.37 -19.11
CA THR A 77 11.92 32.22 -20.17
C THR A 77 10.54 32.79 -19.80
N HIS A 78 9.90 32.27 -18.76
CA HIS A 78 8.54 32.65 -18.37
C HIS A 78 8.43 33.11 -16.91
N VAL A 79 9.56 33.34 -16.24
CA VAL A 79 9.60 33.82 -14.86
C VAL A 79 8.87 35.16 -14.68
N ASP A 80 8.95 36.03 -15.70
CA ASP A 80 8.29 37.35 -15.71
C ASP A 80 6.76 37.28 -15.75
N LYS A 81 6.19 36.11 -16.07
CA LYS A 81 4.75 35.87 -16.08
C LYS A 81 4.21 35.34 -14.74
N VAL A 82 5.09 35.07 -13.79
CA VAL A 82 4.70 34.52 -12.47
C VAL A 82 4.05 35.64 -11.65
N PRO A 83 2.85 35.42 -11.09
CA PRO A 83 2.18 36.40 -10.23
C PRO A 83 2.99 36.74 -8.98
N ASP A 84 2.92 37.95 -8.48
CA ASP A 84 3.63 38.46 -7.29
C ASP A 84 3.27 37.70 -6.00
N GLY A 85 2.09 37.09 -5.93
CA GLY A 85 1.63 36.28 -4.79
C GLY A 85 2.28 34.90 -4.66
N TRP A 86 3.06 34.47 -5.65
CA TRP A 86 3.73 33.17 -5.61
C TRP A 86 5.04 33.26 -4.83
N ARG A 87 5.23 32.33 -3.89
CA ARG A 87 6.50 32.23 -3.13
C ARG A 87 7.48 31.32 -3.87
N ARG A 88 8.67 31.83 -4.17
CA ARG A 88 9.75 31.05 -4.77
C ARG A 88 10.37 30.13 -3.71
N LYS A 89 10.28 28.80 -3.89
CA LYS A 89 10.89 27.77 -3.04
C LYS A 89 12.35 27.51 -3.42
N GLN A 90 12.65 27.47 -4.71
CA GLN A 90 13.98 27.12 -5.21
C GLN A 90 14.24 27.74 -6.57
N GLN A 91 15.47 28.20 -6.79
CA GLN A 91 15.97 28.62 -8.09
C GLN A 91 16.83 27.50 -8.69
N LEU A 92 16.61 27.21 -9.97
CA LEU A 92 17.35 26.22 -10.75
C LEU A 92 18.03 26.93 -11.92
N THR A 93 19.02 26.28 -12.56
CA THR A 93 19.71 26.81 -13.73
C THR A 93 18.75 27.11 -14.90
N ASN A 94 17.70 26.29 -15.08
CA ASN A 94 16.79 26.38 -16.22
C ASN A 94 15.38 26.87 -15.83
N GLY A 95 15.16 27.34 -14.60
CA GLY A 95 13.85 27.77 -14.15
C GLY A 95 13.78 28.00 -12.65
N SER A 96 12.58 28.16 -12.15
CA SER A 96 12.33 28.32 -10.71
C SER A 96 11.12 27.51 -10.26
N ARG A 97 11.16 27.11 -8.99
CA ARG A 97 10.08 26.38 -8.32
C ARG A 97 9.34 27.32 -7.39
N TYR A 98 8.04 27.33 -7.53
CA TYR A 98 7.15 28.19 -6.77
C TYR A 98 6.15 27.39 -5.97
N THR A 99 5.56 28.02 -4.97
CA THR A 99 4.40 27.52 -4.23
C THR A 99 3.38 28.64 -4.07
N THR A 100 2.11 28.25 -3.95
CA THR A 100 1.00 29.13 -3.60
C THR A 100 0.39 28.67 -2.27
N GLU A 101 -0.38 29.52 -1.64
CA GLU A 101 -1.09 29.18 -0.41
C GLU A 101 -2.07 28.02 -0.64
N GLU A 102 -2.85 28.07 -1.72
CA GLU A 102 -3.76 27.01 -2.17
C GLU A 102 -3.03 25.66 -2.35
N LEU A 103 -1.82 25.68 -2.91
CA LEU A 103 -1.02 24.47 -3.14
C LEU A 103 -0.53 23.87 -1.80
N VAL A 104 -0.12 24.71 -0.86
CA VAL A 104 0.35 24.27 0.48
C VAL A 104 -0.79 23.67 1.26
N GLU A 105 -1.93 24.35 1.35
CA GLU A 105 -3.11 23.83 2.06
C GLU A 105 -3.56 22.48 1.51
N ARG A 106 -3.56 22.34 0.19
CA ARG A 106 -3.97 21.08 -0.45
C ARG A 106 -2.97 19.95 -0.24
N ASP A 107 -1.67 20.27 -0.24
CA ASP A 107 -0.60 19.31 0.07
C ASP A 107 -0.72 18.79 1.51
N ASP A 108 -0.93 19.68 2.47
CA ASP A 108 -1.09 19.35 3.89
C ASP A 108 -2.33 18.46 4.13
N LEU A 109 -3.46 18.77 3.48
CA LEU A 109 -4.66 17.96 3.54
C LEU A 109 -4.42 16.54 2.98
N LEU A 110 -3.75 16.45 1.83
CA LEU A 110 -3.45 15.17 1.19
C LEU A 110 -2.48 14.32 2.02
N LEU A 111 -1.43 14.93 2.57
CA LEU A 111 -0.47 14.25 3.46
C LEU A 111 -1.14 13.74 4.73
N SER A 112 -2.03 14.55 5.31
CA SER A 112 -2.82 14.15 6.48
C SER A 112 -3.75 12.98 6.16
N ALA A 113 -4.45 13.02 5.03
CA ALA A 113 -5.34 11.93 4.58
C ALA A 113 -4.58 10.64 4.30
N ASP A 114 -3.45 10.71 3.59
CA ASP A 114 -2.58 9.55 3.29
C ASP A 114 -2.02 8.91 4.56
N SER A 115 -1.57 9.74 5.51
CA SER A 115 -1.07 9.26 6.80
C SER A 115 -2.16 8.56 7.63
N LYS A 116 -3.36 9.14 7.69
CA LYS A 116 -4.51 8.54 8.36
C LYS A 116 -4.94 7.23 7.70
N LEU A 117 -4.94 7.17 6.38
CA LEU A 117 -5.27 5.96 5.60
C LEU A 117 -4.30 4.83 5.95
N LYS A 118 -3.00 5.07 5.90
CA LYS A 118 -1.97 4.08 6.21
C LYS A 118 -2.06 3.57 7.65
N GLU A 119 -2.29 4.46 8.60
CA GLU A 119 -2.45 4.09 10.01
C GLU A 119 -3.73 3.27 10.24
N LEU A 120 -4.83 3.62 9.58
CA LEU A 120 -6.08 2.87 9.67
C LEU A 120 -5.94 1.47 9.06
N GLU A 121 -5.35 1.35 7.88
CA GLU A 121 -5.07 0.05 7.24
C GLU A 121 -4.16 -0.82 8.11
N TYR A 122 -3.11 -0.26 8.69
CA TYR A 122 -2.22 -0.97 9.61
C TYR A 122 -2.95 -1.46 10.85
N ARG A 123 -3.80 -0.65 11.46
CA ARG A 123 -4.62 -1.05 12.62
C ARG A 123 -5.54 -2.21 12.28
N LYS A 124 -6.25 -2.16 11.15
CA LYS A 124 -7.11 -3.24 10.66
C LYS A 124 -6.32 -4.51 10.37
N PHE A 125 -5.12 -4.39 9.84
CA PHE A 125 -4.21 -5.52 9.67
C PHE A 125 -3.84 -6.16 11.03
N LEU A 126 -3.57 -5.38 12.07
CA LEU A 126 -3.28 -5.89 13.41
C LEU A 126 -4.49 -6.63 14.00
N GLU A 127 -5.70 -6.15 13.81
CA GLU A 127 -6.94 -6.83 14.20
C GLU A 127 -7.04 -8.19 13.51
N LEU A 128 -6.83 -8.26 12.20
CA LEU A 128 -6.82 -9.49 11.42
C LEU A 128 -5.72 -10.46 11.88
N ARG A 129 -4.52 -9.97 12.16
CA ARG A 129 -3.41 -10.76 12.69
C ARG A 129 -3.77 -11.39 14.04
N THR A 130 -4.38 -10.64 14.94
CA THR A 130 -4.84 -11.11 16.24
C THR A 130 -5.92 -12.19 16.08
N TYR A 131 -6.87 -11.98 15.17
CA TYR A 131 -7.86 -12.99 14.83
C TYR A 131 -7.21 -14.27 14.31
N CYS A 132 -6.25 -14.20 13.42
CA CYS A 132 -5.53 -15.38 12.93
C CYS A 132 -4.74 -16.09 14.04
N ALA A 133 -4.08 -15.34 14.92
CA ALA A 133 -3.31 -15.87 16.03
C ALA A 133 -4.17 -16.69 17.02
N ALA A 134 -5.41 -16.26 17.25
CA ALA A 134 -6.36 -17.00 18.10
C ALA A 134 -6.71 -18.41 17.56
N HIS A 135 -6.52 -18.63 16.24
CA HIS A 135 -6.80 -19.92 15.60
C HIS A 135 -5.52 -20.74 15.31
N ALA A 136 -4.34 -20.26 15.69
CA ALA A 136 -3.07 -20.86 15.31
C ALA A 136 -2.88 -22.27 15.86
N SER A 137 -3.29 -22.53 17.13
CA SER A 137 -3.19 -23.86 17.75
C SER A 137 -4.06 -24.90 17.03
N ALA A 138 -5.30 -24.55 16.72
CA ALA A 138 -6.21 -25.43 15.99
C ALA A 138 -5.69 -25.77 14.59
N LEU A 139 -5.13 -24.79 13.88
CA LEU A 139 -4.50 -24.99 12.57
C LEU A 139 -3.27 -25.90 12.68
N ALA A 140 -2.43 -25.72 13.70
CA ALA A 140 -1.27 -26.56 13.94
C ALA A 140 -1.67 -28.01 14.27
N ASP A 141 -2.75 -28.19 15.01
CA ASP A 141 -3.29 -29.56 15.32
C ASP A 141 -3.80 -30.26 14.05
N ILE A 142 -4.54 -29.53 13.19
CA ILE A 142 -5.00 -30.08 11.92
C ILE A 142 -3.79 -30.43 11.04
N ALA A 143 -2.80 -29.55 10.93
CA ALA A 143 -1.60 -29.79 10.13
C ALA A 143 -0.84 -31.05 10.61
N ARG A 144 -0.68 -31.25 11.93
CA ARG A 144 -0.06 -32.45 12.49
C ARG A 144 -0.84 -33.72 12.16
N ARG A 145 -2.17 -33.69 12.24
CA ARG A 145 -3.02 -34.84 11.87
C ARG A 145 -2.90 -35.17 10.37
N VAL A 146 -2.92 -34.18 9.52
CA VAL A 146 -2.73 -34.37 8.07
C VAL A 146 -1.36 -34.98 7.79
N ALA A 147 -0.29 -34.43 8.37
CA ALA A 147 1.06 -34.97 8.23
C ALA A 147 1.17 -36.43 8.69
N SER A 148 0.52 -36.79 9.81
CA SER A 148 0.47 -38.19 10.30
C SER A 148 -0.23 -39.12 9.29
N ILE A 149 -1.35 -38.69 8.73
CA ILE A 149 -2.07 -39.47 7.71
C ILE A 149 -1.22 -39.65 6.47
N ASP A 150 -0.54 -38.59 6.01
CA ASP A 150 0.33 -38.64 4.83
C ASP A 150 1.48 -39.64 5.01
N VAL A 151 2.16 -39.61 6.16
CA VAL A 151 3.22 -40.55 6.49
C VAL A 151 2.69 -42.01 6.53
N LEU A 152 1.55 -42.24 7.20
CA LEU A 152 0.95 -43.59 7.27
C LEU A 152 0.53 -44.11 5.88
N GLN A 153 -0.04 -43.24 5.05
CA GLN A 153 -0.39 -43.57 3.68
C GLN A 153 0.86 -43.91 2.85
N CYS A 154 1.93 -43.14 3.01
CA CYS A 154 3.20 -43.39 2.34
C CYS A 154 3.76 -44.79 2.74
N PHE A 155 3.82 -45.10 4.03
CA PHE A 155 4.26 -46.42 4.48
C PHE A 155 3.37 -47.57 4.00
N ALA A 156 2.06 -47.39 3.99
CA ALA A 156 1.13 -48.40 3.47
C ALA A 156 1.33 -48.64 1.95
N THR A 157 1.53 -47.58 1.19
CA THR A 157 1.75 -47.67 -0.24
C THR A 157 3.07 -48.34 -0.56
N VAL A 158 4.17 -47.92 0.05
CA VAL A 158 5.51 -48.50 -0.16
C VAL A 158 5.56 -49.94 0.36
N GLY A 159 4.98 -50.21 1.52
CA GLY A 159 4.90 -51.55 2.06
C GLY A 159 4.19 -52.53 1.14
N ARG A 160 3.07 -52.11 0.56
CA ARG A 160 2.31 -52.92 -0.40
C ARG A 160 3.10 -53.15 -1.70
N GLU A 161 3.72 -52.09 -2.25
CA GLU A 161 4.49 -52.19 -3.50
C GLU A 161 5.73 -53.07 -3.34
N ARG A 162 6.37 -53.06 -2.14
CA ARG A 162 7.58 -53.84 -1.86
C ARG A 162 7.33 -55.17 -1.15
N GLY A 163 6.09 -55.51 -0.90
CA GLY A 163 5.73 -56.78 -0.23
C GLY A 163 6.20 -56.81 1.23
N TRP A 164 6.31 -55.69 1.92
CA TRP A 164 6.72 -55.63 3.34
C TRP A 164 5.62 -56.21 4.23
N THR A 165 6.04 -56.93 5.26
CA THR A 165 5.17 -57.43 6.32
C THR A 165 5.50 -56.74 7.62
N LYS A 166 4.52 -56.67 8.55
CA LYS A 166 4.74 -56.09 9.88
C LYS A 166 5.79 -56.94 10.62
N PRO A 167 6.89 -56.39 11.08
CA PRO A 167 7.89 -57.12 11.84
C PRO A 167 7.38 -57.43 13.26
N ASP A 168 7.72 -58.59 13.79
CA ASP A 168 7.56 -58.89 15.22
C ASP A 168 8.86 -58.42 15.92
N MET A 169 8.68 -57.46 16.83
CA MET A 169 9.80 -56.93 17.61
C MET A 169 10.06 -57.85 18.79
N THR A 170 11.28 -58.35 18.90
CA THR A 170 11.69 -59.20 20.03
C THR A 170 12.87 -58.56 20.76
N ASP A 171 12.93 -58.73 22.09
CA ASP A 171 14.04 -58.28 22.92
C ASP A 171 15.21 -59.30 22.95
N GLN A 172 15.16 -60.35 22.12
CA GLN A 172 16.21 -61.37 22.01
C GLN A 172 17.29 -60.89 21.04
N HIS A 173 18.51 -60.82 21.54
CA HIS A 173 19.74 -60.58 20.76
C HIS A 173 20.28 -61.89 20.21
#